data_b43c4efef90cb15ec810582bb05b50df
#
_entry.id   b43c4efef90cb15ec810582bb05b50df
#
_cell.length_a   1.000
_cell.length_b   1.000
_cell.length_c   1.000
_cell.angle_alpha   90.00
_cell.angle_beta   90.00
_cell.angle_gamma   90.00
#
_symmetry.space_group_name_H-M   'P 1'
#
loop_
_entity.id
_entity.type
_entity.pdbx_description
1 polymer ?
#
loop_
_entity_poly.entity_id
_entity_poly.type
_entity_poly.pdbx_seq_one_letter_code
_entity_poly.pdbx_strand_id
1 'polypeptide(L)'
;MQAAEDGTLSFPQLSQCLTRKSVDDLGLEKFNLNDSQLSAVADCVSSAIENRPPSLKLIWGPPGTGKTKNISTILWTMLMKMKGLRTLTCAPTNTAVLEIASRIVRLVEQSSDGSVCFLNDIVLFGNKEKMKIRHEDDLSMVFLDSRAERLLPCFMPCTGWMHCLRSLIDHLENPITSYRLHVEKILEDERKKGER
;
A
#
# COMPACT_ATOMS: atom_id res chain seq x y z
N MET A 1 -19.69 -32.00 -24.74
CA MET A 1 -20.15 -30.79 -24.06
C MET A 1 -19.91 -31.01 -22.55
N GLN A 2 -18.75 -30.59 -22.04
CA GLN A 2 -18.43 -30.64 -20.61
C GLN A 2 -18.46 -29.21 -20.10
N ALA A 3 -19.30 -28.99 -19.09
CA ALA A 3 -19.48 -27.71 -18.42
C ALA A 3 -18.20 -27.38 -17.66
N ALA A 4 -17.71 -26.15 -17.86
CA ALA A 4 -16.66 -25.57 -17.06
C ALA A 4 -17.19 -25.30 -15.65
N GLU A 5 -16.63 -25.95 -14.65
CA GLU A 5 -16.91 -25.68 -13.25
C GLU A 5 -16.30 -24.35 -12.87
N ASP A 6 -17.16 -23.48 -12.41
CA ASP A 6 -16.88 -22.14 -11.88
C ASP A 6 -16.05 -22.29 -10.60
N GLY A 7 -14.76 -21.98 -10.68
CA GLY A 7 -13.83 -22.01 -9.57
C GLY A 7 -14.06 -20.84 -8.61
N THR A 8 -15.20 -20.81 -7.94
CA THR A 8 -15.43 -19.92 -6.78
C THR A 8 -14.57 -20.43 -5.64
N LEU A 9 -13.42 -19.77 -5.41
CA LEU A 9 -12.64 -19.98 -4.21
C LEU A 9 -13.51 -19.61 -3.00
N SER A 10 -14.15 -20.62 -2.44
CA SER A 10 -14.82 -20.51 -1.14
C SER A 10 -13.73 -20.32 -0.08
N PHE A 11 -13.81 -19.23 0.68
CA PHE A 11 -13.01 -18.97 1.89
C PHE A 11 -13.77 -19.51 3.12
N PRO A 12 -13.66 -20.80 3.46
CA PRO A 12 -14.49 -21.40 4.52
C PRO A 12 -13.87 -21.34 5.92
N GLN A 13 -12.77 -20.62 6.18
CA GLN A 13 -12.06 -20.78 7.45
C GLN A 13 -11.82 -19.52 8.28
N LEU A 14 -12.29 -18.36 7.87
CA LEU A 14 -12.09 -17.12 8.64
C LEU A 14 -13.25 -16.77 9.58
N SER A 15 -14.41 -17.39 9.41
CA SER A 15 -15.62 -17.05 10.17
C SER A 15 -15.73 -17.69 11.56
N GLN A 16 -14.83 -18.59 11.95
CA GLN A 16 -14.91 -19.29 13.24
C GLN A 16 -14.00 -18.71 14.35
N CYS A 17 -13.24 -17.65 14.11
CA CYS A 17 -12.18 -17.23 15.04
C CYS A 17 -12.41 -15.94 15.82
N LEU A 18 -13.56 -15.28 15.74
CA LEU A 18 -13.76 -14.03 16.49
C LEU A 18 -14.88 -14.12 17.54
N THR A 19 -14.72 -15.04 18.47
CA THR A 19 -15.33 -14.90 19.81
C THR A 19 -14.53 -13.83 20.60
N ARG A 20 -15.09 -13.27 21.68
CA ARG A 20 -14.46 -12.23 22.53
C ARG A 20 -12.97 -12.47 22.88
N LYS A 21 -12.48 -13.70 22.84
CA LYS A 21 -11.06 -14.06 23.00
C LYS A 21 -10.14 -13.54 21.88
N SER A 22 -10.68 -13.20 20.72
CA SER A 22 -9.86 -12.78 19.57
C SER A 22 -9.62 -11.28 19.49
N VAL A 23 -10.25 -10.47 20.32
CA VAL A 23 -9.96 -9.01 20.39
C VAL A 23 -8.59 -8.79 21.04
N ASP A 24 -8.20 -9.63 21.99
CA ASP A 24 -6.87 -9.59 22.63
C ASP A 24 -5.75 -9.94 21.63
N ASP A 25 -6.02 -10.80 20.64
CA ASP A 25 -5.09 -11.15 19.57
C ASP A 25 -4.90 -10.05 18.51
N LEU A 26 -5.76 -9.02 18.48
CA LEU A 26 -5.65 -7.92 17.53
C LEU A 26 -4.56 -6.91 17.90
N GLY A 27 -4.00 -6.98 19.11
CA GLY A 27 -2.96 -6.06 19.56
C GLY A 27 -3.45 -4.62 19.69
N LEU A 28 -4.71 -4.43 20.10
CA LEU A 28 -5.36 -3.12 20.22
C LEU A 28 -4.93 -2.35 21.47
N GLU A 29 -4.30 -2.99 22.43
CA GLU A 29 -3.85 -2.40 23.70
C GLU A 29 -2.93 -1.19 23.50
N LYS A 30 -2.06 -1.25 22.49
CA LYS A 30 -1.13 -0.16 22.15
C LYS A 30 -1.82 1.14 21.75
N PHE A 31 -3.08 1.09 21.37
CA PHE A 31 -3.82 2.29 20.97
C PHE A 31 -4.47 3.03 22.16
N ASN A 32 -4.39 2.51 23.39
CA ASN A 32 -5.00 3.13 24.58
C ASN A 32 -6.43 3.60 24.30
N LEU A 33 -7.28 2.70 23.82
CA LEU A 33 -8.68 2.95 23.56
C LEU A 33 -9.47 2.80 24.86
N ASN A 34 -10.48 3.64 25.06
CA ASN A 34 -11.46 3.38 26.12
C ASN A 34 -12.43 2.26 25.71
N ASP A 35 -13.22 1.75 26.65
CA ASP A 35 -14.10 0.60 26.42
C ASP A 35 -15.11 0.82 25.28
N SER A 36 -15.66 2.03 25.16
CA SER A 36 -16.60 2.36 24.08
C SER A 36 -15.91 2.44 22.72
N GLN A 37 -14.68 2.95 22.66
CA GLN A 37 -13.87 3.01 21.46
C GLN A 37 -13.45 1.59 21.04
N LEU A 38 -13.02 0.78 22.00
CA LEU A 38 -12.61 -0.61 21.76
C LEU A 38 -13.80 -1.44 21.22
N SER A 39 -14.98 -1.28 21.82
CA SER A 39 -16.21 -1.93 21.35
C SER A 39 -16.54 -1.52 19.91
N ALA A 40 -16.48 -0.22 19.59
CA ALA A 40 -16.75 0.28 18.24
C ALA A 40 -15.75 -0.26 17.20
N VAL A 41 -14.46 -0.33 17.54
CA VAL A 41 -13.43 -0.92 16.68
C VAL A 41 -13.68 -2.41 16.48
N ALA A 42 -13.92 -3.16 17.56
CA ALA A 42 -14.19 -4.59 17.51
C ALA A 42 -15.42 -4.92 16.66
N ASP A 43 -16.51 -4.17 16.80
CA ASP A 43 -17.73 -4.35 16.01
C ASP A 43 -17.50 -4.10 14.51
N CYS A 44 -16.74 -3.06 14.16
CA CYS A 44 -16.42 -2.78 12.76
C CYS A 44 -15.54 -3.87 12.16
N VAL A 45 -14.51 -4.29 12.88
CA VAL A 45 -13.56 -5.32 12.44
C VAL A 45 -14.25 -6.68 12.30
N SER A 46 -15.04 -7.09 13.28
CA SER A 46 -15.81 -8.35 13.23
C SER A 46 -16.79 -8.38 12.05
N SER A 47 -17.45 -7.26 11.78
CA SER A 47 -18.39 -7.16 10.65
C SER A 47 -17.70 -7.25 9.30
N ALA A 48 -16.44 -6.84 9.20
CA ALA A 48 -15.66 -6.94 7.96
C ALA A 48 -15.16 -8.37 7.71
N ILE A 49 -15.00 -9.19 8.75
CA ILE A 49 -14.53 -10.58 8.66
C ILE A 49 -15.68 -11.53 8.37
N GLU A 50 -16.80 -11.33 9.05
CA GLU A 50 -17.94 -12.18 8.88
C GLU A 50 -18.56 -11.90 7.50
N ASN A 51 -18.71 -12.94 6.69
CA ASN A 51 -19.32 -12.88 5.35
C ASN A 51 -20.86 -12.65 5.51
N ARG A 52 -21.20 -11.61 6.26
CA ARG A 52 -22.58 -11.18 6.54
C ARG A 52 -23.10 -10.34 5.37
N PRO A 53 -24.42 -10.25 5.23
CA PRO A 53 -24.99 -9.32 4.27
C PRO A 53 -24.46 -7.90 4.50
N PRO A 54 -24.37 -7.05 3.47
CA PRO A 54 -23.88 -5.69 3.59
C PRO A 54 -24.52 -4.96 4.78
N SER A 55 -23.71 -4.41 5.67
CA SER A 55 -24.17 -3.73 6.87
C SER A 55 -23.61 -2.32 6.95
N LEU A 56 -24.40 -1.39 7.49
CA LEU A 56 -23.97 -0.03 7.76
C LEU A 56 -23.63 0.11 9.25
N LYS A 57 -22.41 0.56 9.55
CA LYS A 57 -21.98 0.90 10.90
C LYS A 57 -21.80 2.41 11.03
N LEU A 58 -22.47 3.01 12.01
CA LEU A 58 -22.37 4.43 12.28
C LEU A 58 -21.62 4.67 13.59
N ILE A 59 -20.46 5.35 13.49
CA ILE A 59 -19.71 5.80 14.67
C ILE A 59 -20.04 7.26 14.92
N TRP A 60 -20.82 7.50 15.98
CA TRP A 60 -21.22 8.84 16.37
C TRP A 60 -20.49 9.28 17.63
N GLY A 61 -20.27 10.60 17.76
CA GLY A 61 -19.69 11.20 18.95
C GLY A 61 -19.40 12.69 18.78
N PRO A 62 -19.39 13.48 19.86
CA PRO A 62 -19.08 14.91 19.79
C PRO A 62 -17.64 15.17 19.33
N PRO A 63 -17.28 16.42 18.99
CA PRO A 63 -15.91 16.79 18.70
C PRO A 63 -14.95 16.40 19.83
N GLY A 64 -13.74 15.96 19.51
CA GLY A 64 -12.74 15.60 20.51
C GLY A 64 -12.85 14.17 21.10
N THR A 65 -13.87 13.39 20.78
CA THR A 65 -14.05 12.03 21.32
C THR A 65 -13.16 10.95 20.69
N GLY A 66 -12.23 11.33 19.81
CA GLY A 66 -11.29 10.38 19.21
C GLY A 66 -11.80 9.61 18.00
N LYS A 67 -12.84 10.09 17.29
CA LYS A 67 -13.37 9.43 16.07
C LYS A 67 -12.28 9.12 15.04
N THR A 68 -11.39 10.07 14.76
CA THR A 68 -10.27 9.86 13.83
C THR A 68 -9.30 8.79 14.33
N LYS A 69 -9.09 8.71 15.65
CA LYS A 69 -8.30 7.65 16.28
C LYS A 69 -8.94 6.28 16.04
N ASN A 70 -10.25 6.15 16.27
CA ASN A 70 -10.97 4.90 16.01
C ASN A 70 -10.90 4.48 14.55
N ILE A 71 -11.14 5.40 13.61
CA ILE A 71 -11.04 5.13 12.16
C ILE A 71 -9.63 4.65 11.81
N SER A 72 -8.59 5.34 12.28
CA SER A 72 -7.21 4.94 12.01
C SER A 72 -6.87 3.56 12.61
N THR A 73 -7.40 3.25 13.79
CA THR A 73 -7.22 1.93 14.42
C THR A 73 -7.94 0.83 13.64
N ILE A 74 -9.17 1.06 13.20
CA ILE A 74 -9.92 0.12 12.36
C ILE A 74 -9.14 -0.17 11.07
N LEU A 75 -8.71 0.88 10.35
CA LEU A 75 -7.98 0.74 9.08
C LEU A 75 -6.64 0.05 9.29
N TRP A 76 -5.91 0.39 10.35
CA TRP A 76 -4.66 -0.29 10.70
C TRP A 76 -4.89 -1.78 10.99
N THR A 77 -5.93 -2.12 11.74
CA THR A 77 -6.26 -3.52 12.07
C THR A 77 -6.63 -4.30 10.81
N MET A 78 -7.44 -3.71 9.93
CA MET A 78 -7.80 -4.31 8.66
C MET A 78 -6.58 -4.55 7.77
N LEU A 79 -5.67 -3.58 7.69
CA LEU A 79 -4.45 -3.67 6.90
C LEU A 79 -3.50 -4.75 7.43
N MET A 80 -3.27 -4.79 8.75
CA MET A 80 -2.25 -5.64 9.35
C MET A 80 -2.72 -7.07 9.60
N LYS A 81 -4.00 -7.26 9.88
CA LYS A 81 -4.54 -8.56 10.34
C LYS A 81 -5.40 -9.26 9.29
N MET A 82 -5.86 -8.55 8.26
CA MET A 82 -6.78 -9.11 7.27
C MET A 82 -6.18 -9.10 5.88
N LYS A 83 -5.42 -10.14 5.55
CA LYS A 83 -4.84 -10.30 4.21
C LYS A 83 -5.95 -10.44 3.16
N GLY A 84 -5.84 -9.64 2.09
CA GLY A 84 -6.78 -9.68 0.96
C GLY A 84 -8.02 -8.81 1.11
N LEU A 85 -8.26 -8.19 2.27
CA LEU A 85 -9.33 -7.22 2.44
C LEU A 85 -8.95 -5.90 1.75
N ARG A 86 -9.85 -5.38 0.91
CA ARG A 86 -9.67 -4.08 0.27
C ARG A 86 -10.58 -3.06 0.93
N THR A 87 -10.01 -1.99 1.46
CA THR A 87 -10.75 -0.90 2.09
C THR A 87 -10.63 0.38 1.28
N LEU A 88 -11.74 1.10 1.13
CA LEU A 88 -11.79 2.43 0.56
C LEU A 88 -12.18 3.43 1.65
N THR A 89 -11.34 4.42 1.87
CA THR A 89 -11.58 5.49 2.86
C THR A 89 -11.77 6.82 2.14
N CYS A 90 -12.91 7.45 2.34
CA CYS A 90 -13.22 8.76 1.79
C CYS A 90 -13.50 9.76 2.90
N ALA A 91 -13.14 11.03 2.68
CA ALA A 91 -13.47 12.12 3.56
C ALA A 91 -13.89 13.36 2.76
N PRO A 92 -14.68 14.27 3.34
CA PRO A 92 -15.19 15.45 2.63
C PRO A 92 -14.09 16.49 2.32
N THR A 93 -12.93 16.41 2.97
CA THR A 93 -11.83 17.36 2.77
C THR A 93 -10.50 16.64 2.62
N ASN A 94 -9.61 17.21 1.79
CA ASN A 94 -8.25 16.70 1.62
C ASN A 94 -7.48 16.64 2.95
N THR A 95 -7.67 17.65 3.81
CA THR A 95 -7.02 17.68 5.14
C THR A 95 -7.40 16.46 5.99
N ALA A 96 -8.67 16.08 6.00
CA ALA A 96 -9.12 14.91 6.75
C ALA A 96 -8.54 13.60 6.19
N VAL A 97 -8.47 13.46 4.85
CA VAL A 97 -7.84 12.30 4.22
C VAL A 97 -6.35 12.24 4.56
N LEU A 98 -5.64 13.37 4.46
CA LEU A 98 -4.21 13.45 4.78
C LEU A 98 -3.93 13.12 6.24
N GLU A 99 -4.76 13.59 7.17
CA GLU A 99 -4.62 13.29 8.59
C GLU A 99 -4.76 11.78 8.86
N ILE A 100 -5.75 11.12 8.27
CA ILE A 100 -5.94 9.69 8.41
C ILE A 100 -4.75 8.93 7.78
N ALA A 101 -4.35 9.31 6.56
CA ALA A 101 -3.23 8.69 5.86
C ALA A 101 -1.91 8.81 6.66
N SER A 102 -1.58 10.00 7.16
CA SER A 102 -0.39 10.22 7.99
C SER A 102 -0.39 9.38 9.26
N ARG A 103 -1.55 9.23 9.91
CA ARG A 103 -1.67 8.38 11.10
C ARG A 103 -1.42 6.92 10.77
N ILE A 104 -1.99 6.42 9.67
CA ILE A 104 -1.82 5.02 9.27
C ILE A 104 -0.36 4.74 8.89
N VAL A 105 0.27 5.61 8.10
CA VAL A 105 1.68 5.47 7.73
C VAL A 105 2.56 5.39 8.97
N ARG A 106 2.41 6.31 9.92
CA ARG A 106 3.16 6.28 11.19
C ARG A 106 2.92 5.01 12.00
N LEU A 107 1.68 4.53 12.06
CA LEU A 107 1.34 3.30 12.78
C LEU A 107 1.97 2.07 12.12
N VAL A 108 2.04 2.05 10.80
CA VAL A 108 2.71 0.98 10.05
C VAL A 108 4.22 1.03 10.26
N GLU A 109 4.85 2.20 10.22
CA GLU A 109 6.28 2.38 10.47
C GLU A 109 6.69 2.00 11.90
N GLN A 110 5.83 2.27 12.88
CA GLN A 110 6.06 1.89 14.28
C GLN A 110 5.84 0.40 14.55
N SER A 111 5.21 -0.32 13.65
CA SER A 111 5.01 -1.76 13.82
C SER A 111 6.28 -2.50 13.38
N SER A 112 6.90 -3.22 14.33
CA SER A 112 8.23 -3.87 14.22
C SER A 112 8.31 -5.01 13.18
N ASP A 113 7.30 -5.25 12.43
CA ASP A 113 7.09 -6.46 11.61
C ASP A 113 7.52 -6.30 10.14
N GLY A 114 8.62 -5.59 9.87
CA GLY A 114 9.19 -5.51 8.51
C GLY A 114 8.31 -4.74 7.51
N SER A 115 7.77 -3.67 7.94
CA SER A 115 6.66 -2.87 7.42
C SER A 115 6.77 -2.25 6.02
N VAL A 116 7.84 -2.43 5.29
CA VAL A 116 7.96 -1.90 3.92
C VAL A 116 6.89 -2.49 2.99
N CYS A 117 6.52 -3.75 3.20
CA CYS A 117 5.47 -4.41 2.41
C CYS A 117 4.10 -3.77 2.62
N PHE A 118 3.75 -3.39 3.85
CA PHE A 118 2.44 -2.82 4.17
C PHE A 118 2.25 -1.39 3.65
N LEU A 119 3.31 -0.59 3.52
CA LEU A 119 3.23 0.72 2.86
C LEU A 119 2.86 0.58 1.37
N ASN A 120 3.27 -0.51 0.72
CA ASN A 120 2.89 -0.80 -0.66
C ASN A 120 1.40 -1.14 -0.82
N ASP A 121 0.76 -1.60 0.25
CA ASP A 121 -0.67 -1.92 0.27
C ASP A 121 -1.56 -0.68 0.51
N ILE A 122 -0.96 0.46 0.85
CA ILE A 122 -1.66 1.74 1.02
C ILE A 122 -1.50 2.58 -0.24
N VAL A 123 -2.60 3.09 -0.77
CA VAL A 123 -2.60 4.04 -1.88
C VAL A 123 -3.38 5.28 -1.49
N LEU A 124 -2.70 6.40 -1.46
CA LEU A 124 -3.30 7.73 -1.30
C LEU A 124 -3.57 8.30 -2.69
N PHE A 125 -4.80 8.69 -2.92
CA PHE A 125 -5.28 9.18 -4.21
C PHE A 125 -5.92 10.57 -4.05
N GLY A 126 -5.60 11.47 -4.96
CA GLY A 126 -6.17 12.83 -4.96
C GLY A 126 -5.39 13.80 -5.85
N ASN A 127 -5.75 15.07 -5.81
CA ASN A 127 -5.04 16.09 -6.57
C ASN A 127 -3.78 16.54 -5.82
N LYS A 128 -2.59 16.31 -6.39
CA LYS A 128 -1.28 16.59 -5.79
C LYS A 128 -1.12 18.06 -5.35
N GLU A 129 -1.55 18.99 -6.20
CA GLU A 129 -1.44 20.44 -5.93
C GLU A 129 -2.32 20.87 -4.77
N LYS A 130 -3.58 20.40 -4.74
CA LYS A 130 -4.53 20.71 -3.66
C LYS A 130 -4.16 20.06 -2.34
N MET A 131 -3.53 18.89 -2.38
CA MET A 131 -3.04 18.18 -1.20
C MET A 131 -1.69 18.69 -0.72
N LYS A 132 -0.96 19.48 -1.54
CA LYS A 132 0.37 20.04 -1.22
C LYS A 132 1.40 18.99 -0.78
N ILE A 133 1.32 17.78 -1.36
CA ILE A 133 2.25 16.69 -1.05
C ILE A 133 3.59 16.97 -1.73
N ARG A 134 4.66 17.04 -0.96
CA ARG A 134 6.03 17.20 -1.42
C ARG A 134 6.74 15.85 -1.53
N HIS A 135 7.81 15.78 -2.32
CA HIS A 135 8.59 14.55 -2.48
C HIS A 135 9.25 14.07 -1.18
N GLU A 136 9.50 14.97 -0.24
CA GLU A 136 10.13 14.72 1.04
C GLU A 136 9.14 14.30 2.14
N ASP A 137 7.83 14.40 1.86
CA ASP A 137 6.81 14.06 2.83
C ASP A 137 6.66 12.51 2.94
N ASP A 138 6.46 11.99 4.15
CA ASP A 138 6.20 10.56 4.42
C ASP A 138 5.07 10.02 3.55
N LEU A 139 4.08 10.84 3.23
CA LEU A 139 2.95 10.49 2.37
C LEU A 139 3.31 10.33 0.89
N SER A 140 4.47 10.84 0.43
CA SER A 140 4.91 10.66 -0.96
C SER A 140 5.11 9.19 -1.33
N MET A 141 5.44 8.35 -0.35
CA MET A 141 5.63 6.91 -0.52
C MET A 141 4.33 6.18 -0.87
N VAL A 142 3.21 6.66 -0.40
CA VAL A 142 1.88 6.06 -0.58
C VAL A 142 1.03 6.82 -1.60
N PHE A 143 1.47 8.00 -2.07
CA PHE A 143 0.74 8.81 -3.02
C PHE A 143 0.88 8.25 -4.45
N LEU A 144 -0.26 8.07 -5.13
CA LEU A 144 -0.33 7.38 -6.43
C LEU A 144 0.57 8.01 -7.49
N ASP A 145 0.49 9.34 -7.68
CA ASP A 145 1.27 10.03 -8.70
C ASP A 145 2.77 9.93 -8.43
N SER A 146 3.18 10.07 -7.17
CA SER A 146 4.59 9.92 -6.79
C SER A 146 5.12 8.49 -7.02
N ARG A 147 4.27 7.47 -6.82
CA ARG A 147 4.61 6.09 -7.16
C ARG A 147 4.74 5.90 -8.66
N ALA A 148 3.81 6.45 -9.44
CA ALA A 148 3.88 6.39 -10.88
C ALA A 148 5.16 7.06 -11.42
N GLU A 149 5.50 8.26 -10.91
CA GLU A 149 6.74 8.97 -11.24
C GLU A 149 7.99 8.14 -10.93
N ARG A 150 8.03 7.44 -9.79
CA ARG A 150 9.14 6.56 -9.38
C ARG A 150 9.26 5.30 -10.23
N LEU A 151 8.15 4.76 -10.68
CA LEU A 151 8.13 3.56 -11.52
C LEU A 151 8.43 3.87 -12.99
N LEU A 152 8.20 5.11 -13.44
CA LEU A 152 8.41 5.50 -14.83
C LEU A 152 9.79 5.13 -15.38
N PRO A 153 10.92 5.39 -14.68
CA PRO A 153 12.24 4.99 -15.15
C PRO A 153 12.39 3.49 -15.39
N CYS A 154 11.66 2.66 -14.61
CA CYS A 154 11.69 1.20 -14.76
C CYS A 154 11.08 0.71 -16.07
N PHE A 155 10.21 1.49 -16.69
CA PHE A 155 9.50 1.16 -17.92
C PHE A 155 10.01 1.93 -19.14
N MET A 156 11.02 2.78 -18.97
CA MET A 156 11.60 3.53 -20.09
C MET A 156 12.23 2.60 -21.14
N PRO A 157 12.05 2.89 -22.45
CA PRO A 157 12.51 2.01 -23.53
C PRO A 157 14.02 1.75 -23.53
N CYS A 158 14.83 2.75 -23.12
CA CYS A 158 16.29 2.70 -23.20
C CYS A 158 17.00 2.42 -21.87
N THR A 159 16.30 2.50 -20.75
CA THR A 159 16.89 2.36 -19.40
C THR A 159 16.07 1.47 -18.46
N GLY A 160 14.88 1.08 -18.88
CA GLY A 160 13.98 0.26 -18.09
C GLY A 160 14.42 -1.20 -17.98
N TRP A 161 13.77 -1.94 -17.08
CA TRP A 161 14.11 -3.34 -16.79
C TRP A 161 14.08 -4.26 -18.02
N MET A 162 13.16 -4.03 -18.98
CA MET A 162 13.08 -4.81 -20.22
C MET A 162 14.31 -4.58 -21.10
N HIS A 163 14.79 -3.34 -21.17
CA HIS A 163 16.03 -3.03 -21.91
C HIS A 163 17.24 -3.71 -21.25
N CYS A 164 17.36 -3.59 -19.93
CA CYS A 164 18.44 -4.23 -19.18
C CYS A 164 18.42 -5.74 -19.35
N LEU A 165 17.24 -6.37 -19.30
CA LEU A 165 17.10 -7.80 -19.48
C LEU A 165 17.49 -8.24 -20.90
N ARG A 166 17.03 -7.55 -21.93
CA ARG A 166 17.43 -7.83 -23.33
C ARG A 166 18.94 -7.66 -23.52
N SER A 167 19.48 -6.57 -23.03
CA SER A 167 20.93 -6.31 -23.11
C SER A 167 21.75 -7.41 -22.41
N LEU A 168 21.26 -7.93 -21.30
CA LEU A 168 21.88 -9.06 -20.60
C LEU A 168 21.80 -10.34 -21.42
N ILE A 169 20.64 -10.65 -22.01
CA ILE A 169 20.47 -11.81 -22.89
C ILE A 169 21.40 -11.72 -24.10
N ASP A 170 21.41 -10.57 -24.80
CA ASP A 170 22.26 -10.34 -25.93
C ASP A 170 23.75 -10.49 -25.56
N HIS A 171 24.13 -10.03 -24.36
CA HIS A 171 25.51 -10.19 -23.88
C HIS A 171 25.86 -11.66 -23.60
N LEU A 172 24.94 -12.43 -23.06
CA LEU A 172 25.14 -13.86 -22.77
C LEU A 172 25.19 -14.70 -24.06
N GLU A 173 24.36 -14.37 -25.06
CA GLU A 173 24.30 -15.06 -26.34
C GLU A 173 25.49 -14.70 -27.25
N ASN A 174 25.90 -13.42 -27.25
CA ASN A 174 26.93 -12.89 -28.12
C ASN A 174 27.95 -12.01 -27.36
N PRO A 175 28.74 -12.56 -26.44
CA PRO A 175 29.56 -11.78 -25.50
C PRO A 175 30.63 -10.92 -26.20
N ILE A 176 31.26 -11.45 -27.26
CA ILE A 176 32.32 -10.76 -27.97
C ILE A 176 31.78 -9.55 -28.73
N THR A 177 30.66 -9.70 -29.42
CA THR A 177 30.02 -8.63 -30.19
C THR A 177 29.50 -7.53 -29.26
N SER A 178 28.83 -7.92 -28.18
CA SER A 178 28.29 -6.99 -27.16
C SER A 178 29.40 -6.18 -26.48
N TYR A 179 30.53 -6.83 -26.17
CA TYR A 179 31.68 -6.15 -25.58
C TYR A 179 32.30 -5.12 -26.56
N ARG A 180 32.50 -5.50 -27.86
CA ARG A 180 33.01 -4.57 -28.87
C ARG A 180 32.14 -3.33 -29.03
N LEU A 181 30.82 -3.50 -29.16
CA LEU A 181 29.87 -2.40 -29.25
C LEU A 181 29.90 -1.50 -28.02
N HIS A 182 30.08 -2.08 -26.84
CA HIS A 182 30.18 -1.32 -25.59
C HIS A 182 31.47 -0.47 -25.57
N VAL A 183 32.60 -1.04 -25.94
CA VAL A 183 33.88 -0.31 -26.00
C VAL A 183 33.83 0.81 -27.05
N GLU A 184 33.30 0.55 -28.25
CA GLU A 184 33.12 1.58 -29.29
C GLU A 184 32.28 2.75 -28.77
N LYS A 185 31.18 2.48 -28.06
CA LYS A 185 30.32 3.50 -27.50
C LYS A 185 31.04 4.36 -26.44
N ILE A 186 31.82 3.74 -25.57
CA ILE A 186 32.65 4.48 -24.59
C ILE A 186 33.64 5.40 -25.28
N LEU A 187 34.34 4.90 -26.31
CA LEU A 187 35.31 5.69 -27.05
C LEU A 187 34.67 6.88 -27.81
N GLU A 188 33.47 6.69 -28.35
CA GLU A 188 32.71 7.78 -28.96
C GLU A 188 32.29 8.84 -27.96
N ASP A 189 31.84 8.43 -26.78
CA ASP A 189 31.42 9.35 -25.71
C ASP A 189 32.62 10.14 -25.15
N GLU A 190 33.80 9.52 -25.05
CA GLU A 190 35.05 10.21 -24.66
C GLU A 190 35.50 11.22 -25.72
N ARG A 191 35.43 10.88 -27.03
CA ARG A 191 35.72 11.82 -28.11
C ARG A 191 34.81 13.05 -28.05
N LYS A 192 33.50 12.85 -27.85
CA LYS A 192 32.54 13.96 -27.73
C LYS A 192 32.79 14.86 -26.51
N LYS A 193 33.37 14.30 -25.45
CA LYS A 193 33.74 15.08 -24.23
C LYS A 193 35.05 15.85 -24.43
N GLY A 194 35.99 15.35 -25.23
CA GLY A 194 37.26 16.01 -25.50
C GLY A 194 37.16 17.16 -26.52
N GLU A 195 36.06 17.26 -27.27
CA GLU A 195 35.78 18.33 -28.23
C GLU A 195 35.00 19.52 -27.62
N ARG A 196 34.71 19.52 -26.33
CA ARG A 196 34.12 20.62 -25.58
C ARG A 196 35.11 21.30 -24.64
#